data_afe31f8d7fabed12a5ca919cedc8522d
#
_entry.id   afe31f8d7fabed12a5ca919cedc8522d
#
_cell.length_a   1.000
_cell.length_b   1.000
_cell.length_c   1.000
_cell.angle_alpha   90.00
_cell.angle_beta   90.00
_cell.angle_gamma   90.00
#
_symmetry.space_group_name_H-M   'P 1'
#
loop_
_entity.id
_entity.type
_entity.pdbx_description
1 polymer ?
#
loop_
_entity_poly.entity_id
_entity_poly.type
_entity_poly.pdbx_seq_one_letter_code
_entity_poly.pdbx_strand_id
1 'polypeptide(L)'
;MSTHYSFRSERTTSPPAPVHVRPIRVMLLCSAFNGLTQRAWVELREAGHEVQVQVAWDAGAVRAAVTAMAPDLVICPFLRERVPAEVWTAWPTVILHPGPPGDRGPSSLDWALMNGETAWGVTAVQAVEEMDAGPIWGSRTFPVRGLPRKSDLYNGAVTEAAIELIHEAVAKAADPAFVAEPLDYARPEVTGRLRPAVRRADRSFDWSDPSRHILQRIRAADGSPGVSTELGGMPVAVFYAHEGRDRGERPDRPGMVVGRRHGAVQVATGDGSIWVGHLRNLSDPLVPGLKLPATSVLGRLVDDVPEASRGLGPREIEYHRDGAIGVLTLDFYNGAMSTQQCRRLETALRYATEQDTRVLLLRGGPTFSNGIHLGVIEAAADPASEAWANIVAIDDVCRQIIACPEQLVVSSVGGNAGAGGVMLALGADHVVIREGVVLNPHYQTMGLYGSEYWTYVLPRRVGQVVARAMVTACQPVGTSQALRTGLADQIVPGARATFEAAVVRYARQLADRPDYPNQLADKRSRRAADERLRPLQDYRQAELDRMRTDIFGNANNFTAARRAFINKRPHRPAAVSA
;
A
#
# COMPACT_ATOMS: atom_id res chain seq x y z
N MET A 1 -15.84 -27.10 -15.54
CA MET A 1 -14.88 -27.12 -16.66
C MET A 1 -14.32 -25.71 -16.79
N SER A 2 -13.08 -25.54 -16.37
CA SER A 2 -12.41 -24.23 -16.36
C SER A 2 -11.79 -24.02 -17.74
N THR A 3 -12.33 -23.11 -18.51
CA THR A 3 -11.78 -22.72 -19.81
C THR A 3 -10.69 -21.67 -19.60
N HIS A 4 -9.45 -22.10 -19.64
CA HIS A 4 -8.29 -21.22 -19.73
C HIS A 4 -8.30 -20.49 -21.08
N TYR A 5 -8.44 -19.18 -21.06
CA TYR A 5 -8.25 -18.36 -22.23
C TYR A 5 -6.81 -17.85 -22.30
N SER A 6 -6.07 -18.34 -23.30
CA SER A 6 -4.75 -17.83 -23.64
C SER A 6 -4.89 -16.62 -24.58
N PHE A 7 -4.38 -15.48 -24.16
CA PHE A 7 -4.14 -14.35 -25.05
C PHE A 7 -3.06 -14.75 -26.06
N ARG A 8 -3.37 -14.80 -27.34
CA ARG A 8 -2.34 -14.74 -28.39
C ARG A 8 -1.80 -13.30 -28.40
N SER A 9 -0.63 -13.09 -27.77
CA SER A 9 0.14 -11.88 -27.96
C SER A 9 0.76 -11.88 -29.35
N GLU A 10 0.61 -10.79 -30.05
CA GLU A 10 1.55 -10.44 -31.11
C GLU A 10 2.97 -10.45 -30.53
N ARG A 11 3.90 -11.01 -31.30
CA ARG A 11 5.27 -11.33 -30.88
C ARG A 11 5.96 -10.16 -30.18
N THR A 12 5.85 -10.09 -28.89
CA THR A 12 6.86 -9.48 -28.05
C THR A 12 7.89 -10.57 -27.78
N THR A 13 9.16 -10.25 -27.98
CA THR A 13 10.32 -11.09 -27.66
C THR A 13 10.09 -11.80 -26.34
N SER A 14 10.13 -13.12 -26.36
CA SER A 14 10.05 -13.94 -25.14
C SER A 14 11.01 -13.37 -24.10
N PRO A 15 10.61 -13.22 -22.84
CA PRO A 15 11.54 -12.92 -21.78
C PRO A 15 12.66 -13.98 -21.83
N PRO A 16 13.93 -13.62 -21.58
CA PRO A 16 15.00 -14.58 -21.54
C PRO A 16 14.61 -15.71 -20.59
N ALA A 17 14.89 -16.95 -20.98
CA ALA A 17 14.63 -18.12 -20.15
C ALA A 17 15.18 -17.87 -18.74
N PRO A 18 14.47 -18.26 -17.68
CA PRO A 18 14.95 -18.06 -16.32
C PRO A 18 16.34 -18.70 -16.21
N VAL A 19 17.34 -17.87 -15.94
CA VAL A 19 18.66 -18.36 -15.58
C VAL A 19 18.43 -19.21 -14.33
N HIS A 20 18.69 -20.52 -14.41
CA HIS A 20 18.61 -21.40 -13.25
C HIS A 20 19.73 -21.00 -12.28
N VAL A 21 19.45 -20.03 -11.44
CA VAL A 21 20.35 -19.63 -10.36
C VAL A 21 20.32 -20.74 -9.31
N ARG A 22 21.48 -21.20 -8.88
CA ARG A 22 21.58 -22.17 -7.78
C ARG A 22 20.82 -21.61 -6.55
N PRO A 23 19.97 -22.41 -5.90
CA PRO A 23 19.32 -21.98 -4.65
C PRO A 23 20.37 -21.56 -3.60
N ILE A 24 20.14 -20.39 -3.00
CA ILE A 24 20.98 -19.84 -1.92
C ILE A 24 20.11 -19.46 -0.73
N ARG A 25 20.76 -19.31 0.43
CA ARG A 25 20.13 -18.84 1.67
C ARG A 25 20.23 -17.32 1.74
N VAL A 26 19.08 -16.65 1.80
CA VAL A 26 18.98 -15.19 1.81
C VAL A 26 18.34 -14.73 3.13
N MET A 27 19.04 -13.87 3.88
CA MET A 27 18.48 -13.15 5.01
C MET A 27 17.99 -11.78 4.54
N LEU A 28 16.68 -11.50 4.64
CA LEU A 28 16.13 -10.16 4.48
C LEU A 28 16.16 -9.43 5.82
N LEU A 29 17.09 -8.49 5.98
CA LEU A 29 17.21 -7.64 7.16
C LEU A 29 16.49 -6.31 6.93
N CYS A 30 15.49 -5.98 7.76
CA CYS A 30 14.64 -4.81 7.52
C CYS A 30 14.20 -4.13 8.82
N SER A 31 13.88 -2.82 8.74
CA SER A 31 13.24 -2.08 9.86
C SER A 31 11.77 -2.44 10.03
N ALA A 32 11.11 -2.92 8.96
CA ALA A 32 9.73 -3.39 8.97
C ALA A 32 9.49 -4.35 7.80
N PHE A 33 8.64 -5.35 8.01
CA PHE A 33 8.18 -6.25 6.93
C PHE A 33 7.13 -5.53 6.05
N ASN A 34 7.60 -4.47 5.37
CA ASN A 34 6.78 -3.60 4.51
C ASN A 34 6.53 -4.24 3.12
N GLY A 35 5.77 -3.55 2.26
CA GLY A 35 5.38 -4.07 0.94
C GLY A 35 6.57 -4.50 0.06
N LEU A 36 7.67 -3.74 0.04
CA LEU A 36 8.88 -4.11 -0.69
C LEU A 36 9.51 -5.40 -0.12
N THR A 37 9.66 -5.48 1.21
CA THR A 37 10.24 -6.66 1.86
C THR A 37 9.34 -7.89 1.69
N GLN A 38 8.02 -7.73 1.77
CA GLN A 38 7.06 -8.81 1.50
C GLN A 38 7.17 -9.32 0.07
N ARG A 39 7.25 -8.42 -0.90
CA ARG A 39 7.41 -8.79 -2.31
C ARG A 39 8.73 -9.51 -2.56
N ALA A 40 9.84 -9.00 -2.04
CA ALA A 40 11.15 -9.65 -2.11
C ALA A 40 11.10 -11.06 -1.50
N TRP A 41 10.49 -11.20 -0.32
CA TRP A 41 10.35 -12.50 0.35
C TRP A 41 9.56 -13.50 -0.48
N VAL A 42 8.44 -13.07 -1.09
CA VAL A 42 7.61 -13.94 -1.93
C VAL A 42 8.35 -14.34 -3.19
N GLU A 43 8.89 -13.38 -3.94
CA GLU A 43 9.50 -13.63 -5.25
C GLU A 43 10.76 -14.49 -5.15
N LEU A 44 11.60 -14.26 -4.14
CA LEU A 44 12.80 -15.09 -3.91
C LEU A 44 12.44 -16.53 -3.51
N ARG A 45 11.39 -16.72 -2.70
CA ARG A 45 10.91 -18.07 -2.36
C ARG A 45 10.29 -18.78 -3.56
N GLU A 46 9.52 -18.08 -4.37
CA GLU A 46 8.97 -18.62 -5.64
C GLU A 46 10.09 -18.98 -6.62
N ALA A 47 11.23 -18.28 -6.59
CA ALA A 47 12.43 -18.62 -7.34
C ALA A 47 13.23 -19.82 -6.75
N GLY A 48 12.82 -20.37 -5.60
CA GLY A 48 13.41 -21.55 -5.00
C GLY A 48 14.52 -21.28 -3.97
N HIS A 49 14.73 -20.02 -3.56
CA HIS A 49 15.71 -19.67 -2.51
C HIS A 49 15.14 -19.95 -1.11
N GLU A 50 16.02 -20.24 -0.16
CA GLU A 50 15.67 -20.27 1.26
C GLU A 50 15.72 -18.84 1.81
N VAL A 51 14.59 -18.29 2.26
CA VAL A 51 14.50 -16.89 2.64
C VAL A 51 13.94 -16.73 4.06
N GLN A 52 14.71 -16.08 4.92
CA GLN A 52 14.27 -15.66 6.25
C GLN A 52 14.21 -14.14 6.35
N VAL A 53 13.33 -13.64 7.23
CA VAL A 53 13.19 -12.21 7.50
C VAL A 53 13.56 -11.95 8.95
N GLN A 54 14.48 -11.00 9.16
CA GLN A 54 14.83 -10.48 10.47
C GLN A 54 14.49 -8.98 10.55
N VAL A 55 13.65 -8.62 11.51
CA VAL A 55 13.39 -7.21 11.80
C VAL A 55 14.48 -6.68 12.74
N ALA A 56 15.08 -5.55 12.38
CA ALA A 56 16.27 -4.99 13.03
C ALA A 56 15.93 -4.14 14.27
N TRP A 57 15.23 -4.71 15.24
CA TRP A 57 14.89 -4.02 16.48
C TRP A 57 16.06 -3.92 17.47
N ASP A 58 16.95 -4.89 17.44
CA ASP A 58 18.06 -5.03 18.36
C ASP A 58 19.26 -5.70 17.64
N ALA A 59 20.44 -5.13 17.84
CA ALA A 59 21.67 -5.63 17.20
C ALA A 59 22.05 -7.04 17.64
N GLY A 60 21.77 -7.42 18.91
CA GLY A 60 22.01 -8.75 19.42
C GLY A 60 21.13 -9.80 18.74
N ALA A 61 19.84 -9.49 18.59
CA ALA A 61 18.90 -10.34 17.87
C ALA A 61 19.27 -10.50 16.39
N VAL A 62 19.74 -9.43 15.73
CA VAL A 62 20.24 -9.49 14.35
C VAL A 62 21.43 -10.43 14.23
N ARG A 63 22.45 -10.27 15.09
CA ARG A 63 23.62 -11.18 15.11
C ARG A 63 23.21 -12.63 15.32
N ALA A 64 22.37 -12.89 16.31
CA ALA A 64 21.91 -14.26 16.62
C ALA A 64 21.18 -14.89 15.43
N ALA A 65 20.27 -14.15 14.78
CA ALA A 65 19.51 -14.65 13.64
C ALA A 65 20.40 -14.94 12.43
N VAL A 66 21.32 -14.02 12.08
CA VAL A 66 22.24 -14.20 10.95
C VAL A 66 23.21 -15.35 11.21
N THR A 67 23.74 -15.47 12.42
CA THR A 67 24.62 -16.58 12.80
C THR A 67 23.89 -17.93 12.73
N ALA A 68 22.64 -18.00 13.22
CA ALA A 68 21.86 -19.23 13.21
C ALA A 68 21.50 -19.69 11.79
N MET A 69 21.19 -18.77 10.89
CA MET A 69 20.86 -19.07 9.49
C MET A 69 22.14 -19.35 8.67
N ALA A 70 23.24 -18.68 8.96
CA ALA A 70 24.46 -18.63 8.16
C ALA A 70 24.16 -18.40 6.66
N PRO A 71 23.57 -17.24 6.29
CA PRO A 71 23.11 -16.97 4.94
C PRO A 71 24.27 -16.87 3.94
N ASP A 72 23.99 -17.15 2.67
CA ASP A 72 24.92 -16.89 1.59
C ASP A 72 24.92 -15.40 1.21
N LEU A 73 23.80 -14.69 1.49
CA LEU A 73 23.63 -13.27 1.24
C LEU A 73 22.66 -12.64 2.26
N VAL A 74 23.05 -11.49 2.80
CA VAL A 74 22.14 -10.60 3.55
C VAL A 74 21.70 -9.45 2.64
N ILE A 75 20.40 -9.24 2.50
CA ILE A 75 19.83 -8.12 1.73
C ILE A 75 19.04 -7.22 2.67
N CYS A 76 19.24 -5.91 2.55
CA CYS A 76 18.53 -4.89 3.32
C CYS A 76 17.57 -4.09 2.39
N PRO A 77 16.33 -4.58 2.14
CA PRO A 77 15.40 -3.90 1.24
C PRO A 77 14.91 -2.55 1.78
N PHE A 78 14.76 -2.48 3.11
CA PHE A 78 14.31 -1.29 3.84
C PHE A 78 14.91 -1.31 5.23
N LEU A 79 16.02 -0.61 5.41
CA LEU A 79 16.72 -0.55 6.70
C LEU A 79 17.06 0.89 7.07
N ARG A 80 16.76 1.28 8.30
CA ARG A 80 17.10 2.57 8.91
C ARG A 80 18.22 2.44 9.92
N GLU A 81 18.30 1.28 10.53
CA GLU A 81 19.29 0.93 11.53
C GLU A 81 20.61 0.59 10.85
N ARG A 82 21.73 0.84 11.56
CA ARG A 82 23.04 0.43 11.06
C ARG A 82 23.19 -1.09 11.18
N VAL A 83 23.67 -1.74 10.12
CA VAL A 83 24.02 -3.16 10.18
C VAL A 83 25.20 -3.35 11.12
N PRO A 84 25.15 -4.28 12.09
CA PRO A 84 26.29 -4.55 12.96
C PRO A 84 27.54 -4.96 12.16
N ALA A 85 28.71 -4.48 12.59
CA ALA A 85 29.97 -4.74 11.87
C ALA A 85 30.27 -6.23 11.74
N GLU A 86 29.97 -7.00 12.78
CA GLU A 86 30.17 -8.46 12.80
C GLU A 86 29.32 -9.18 11.74
N VAL A 87 28.23 -8.56 11.27
CA VAL A 87 27.38 -9.13 10.20
C VAL A 87 28.01 -8.86 8.84
N TRP A 88 28.24 -7.59 8.47
CA TRP A 88 28.72 -7.28 7.13
C TRP A 88 30.20 -7.64 6.88
N THR A 89 30.99 -7.84 7.93
CA THR A 89 32.36 -8.37 7.77
C THR A 89 32.39 -9.89 7.56
N ALA A 90 31.39 -10.62 8.07
CA ALA A 90 31.35 -12.09 8.00
C ALA A 90 30.49 -12.60 6.82
N TRP A 91 29.49 -11.84 6.38
CA TRP A 91 28.57 -12.21 5.30
C TRP A 91 28.43 -11.09 4.27
N PRO A 92 28.40 -11.41 2.96
CA PRO A 92 28.04 -10.44 1.93
C PRO A 92 26.72 -9.78 2.29
N THR A 93 26.72 -8.44 2.43
CA THR A 93 25.55 -7.68 2.86
C THR A 93 25.29 -6.56 1.89
N VAL A 94 24.12 -6.55 1.26
CA VAL A 94 23.71 -5.58 0.22
C VAL A 94 22.56 -4.73 0.73
N ILE A 95 22.74 -3.41 0.69
CA ILE A 95 21.75 -2.41 1.05
C ILE A 95 21.10 -1.86 -0.23
N LEU A 96 19.77 -1.85 -0.30
CA LEU A 96 19.03 -1.20 -1.39
C LEU A 96 18.86 0.30 -1.03
N HIS A 97 19.84 1.10 -1.41
CA HIS A 97 19.81 2.55 -1.19
C HIS A 97 18.91 3.22 -2.23
N PRO A 98 17.87 4.02 -1.84
CA PRO A 98 16.93 4.65 -2.78
C PRO A 98 17.50 5.94 -3.38
N GLY A 99 18.67 5.85 -3.99
CA GLY A 99 19.42 6.92 -4.64
C GLY A 99 20.23 6.40 -5.83
N PRO A 100 20.63 7.29 -6.78
CA PRO A 100 21.54 6.91 -7.86
C PRO A 100 22.94 6.59 -7.31
N PRO A 101 23.84 5.96 -8.08
CA PRO A 101 25.20 5.70 -7.68
C PRO A 101 25.89 6.95 -7.08
N GLY A 102 26.51 6.80 -5.92
CA GLY A 102 27.16 7.89 -5.20
C GLY A 102 26.24 8.75 -4.32
N ASP A 103 24.91 8.63 -4.42
CA ASP A 103 24.00 9.24 -3.46
C ASP A 103 24.12 8.51 -2.11
N ARG A 104 24.27 9.27 -1.05
CA ARG A 104 24.53 8.74 0.29
C ARG A 104 23.78 9.56 1.34
N GLY A 105 23.33 8.87 2.39
CA GLY A 105 22.68 9.49 3.55
C GLY A 105 21.21 9.17 3.70
N PRO A 106 20.60 9.50 4.85
CA PRO A 106 19.34 8.91 5.31
C PRO A 106 18.07 9.50 4.66
N SER A 107 18.18 10.55 3.84
CA SER A 107 17.02 11.31 3.33
C SER A 107 17.03 11.46 1.82
N SER A 108 17.52 10.46 1.10
CA SER A 108 17.69 10.47 -0.36
C SER A 108 16.44 10.92 -1.11
N LEU A 109 15.31 10.25 -0.90
CA LEU A 109 14.04 10.59 -1.58
C LEU A 109 13.46 11.94 -1.17
N ASP A 110 13.65 12.35 0.10
CA ASP A 110 13.22 13.67 0.56
C ASP A 110 13.96 14.76 -0.23
N TRP A 111 15.28 14.65 -0.39
CA TRP A 111 16.09 15.58 -1.18
C TRP A 111 15.70 15.56 -2.66
N ALA A 112 15.52 14.38 -3.24
CA ALA A 112 15.12 14.27 -4.64
C ALA A 112 13.84 15.05 -4.94
N LEU A 113 12.81 14.84 -4.12
CA LEU A 113 11.51 15.48 -4.31
C LEU A 113 11.55 16.97 -3.97
N MET A 114 12.25 17.39 -2.90
CA MET A 114 12.39 18.82 -2.54
C MET A 114 13.17 19.61 -3.59
N ASN A 115 14.13 18.99 -4.27
CA ASN A 115 14.91 19.62 -5.33
C ASN A 115 14.21 19.58 -6.69
N GLY A 116 13.11 18.84 -6.83
CA GLY A 116 12.40 18.68 -8.08
C GLY A 116 13.17 17.86 -9.13
N GLU A 117 13.95 16.87 -8.67
CA GLU A 117 14.70 15.98 -9.56
C GLU A 117 13.73 15.28 -10.53
N THR A 118 14.07 15.28 -11.82
CA THR A 118 13.25 14.69 -12.88
C THR A 118 13.59 13.23 -13.17
N ALA A 119 14.71 12.75 -12.64
CA ALA A 119 15.15 11.36 -12.67
C ALA A 119 15.75 11.01 -11.30
N TRP A 120 15.58 9.78 -10.88
CA TRP A 120 16.17 9.26 -9.65
C TRP A 120 16.56 7.80 -9.83
N GLY A 121 17.03 7.13 -8.76
CA GLY A 121 17.47 5.74 -8.87
C GLY A 121 17.40 4.95 -7.58
N VAL A 122 17.77 3.69 -7.70
CA VAL A 122 18.10 2.77 -6.59
C VAL A 122 19.45 2.15 -6.89
N THR A 123 20.29 2.05 -5.88
CA THR A 123 21.60 1.41 -5.97
C THR A 123 21.69 0.29 -4.93
N ALA A 124 22.09 -0.90 -5.37
CA ALA A 124 22.46 -2.00 -4.51
C ALA A 124 23.93 -1.80 -4.10
N VAL A 125 24.16 -1.45 -2.84
CA VAL A 125 25.48 -1.07 -2.28
C VAL A 125 25.89 -2.11 -1.27
N GLN A 126 27.14 -2.60 -1.33
CA GLN A 126 27.69 -3.46 -0.30
C GLN A 126 27.85 -2.70 1.00
N ALA A 127 27.43 -3.30 2.10
CA ALA A 127 27.65 -2.69 3.41
C ALA A 127 29.15 -2.68 3.77
N VAL A 128 29.62 -1.51 4.21
CA VAL A 128 30.97 -1.26 4.72
C VAL A 128 30.86 -0.34 5.94
N GLU A 129 31.98 0.00 6.56
CA GLU A 129 31.99 0.90 7.72
C GLU A 129 31.36 2.26 7.42
N GLU A 130 31.68 2.83 6.28
CA GLU A 130 31.12 4.10 5.83
C GLU A 130 29.77 3.89 5.16
N MET A 131 28.71 4.56 5.66
CA MET A 131 27.34 4.37 5.21
C MET A 131 27.17 4.70 3.73
N ASP A 132 26.55 3.80 2.98
CA ASP A 132 26.20 3.90 1.55
C ASP A 132 27.42 4.17 0.64
N ALA A 133 28.65 3.85 1.08
CA ALA A 133 29.91 4.13 0.38
C ALA A 133 30.61 2.89 -0.18
N GLY A 134 30.05 1.72 -0.01
CA GLY A 134 30.65 0.46 -0.44
C GLY A 134 30.58 0.22 -1.95
N PRO A 135 31.22 -0.87 -2.40
CA PRO A 135 31.14 -1.33 -3.78
C PRO A 135 29.71 -1.50 -4.27
N ILE A 136 29.49 -1.21 -5.55
CA ILE A 136 28.18 -1.25 -6.21
C ILE A 136 27.94 -2.64 -6.79
N TRP A 137 26.79 -3.24 -6.43
CA TRP A 137 26.31 -4.50 -6.99
C TRP A 137 25.41 -4.30 -8.20
N GLY A 138 24.84 -3.12 -8.37
CA GLY A 138 24.00 -2.72 -9.49
C GLY A 138 23.23 -1.45 -9.19
N SER A 139 22.67 -0.85 -10.23
CA SER A 139 21.83 0.35 -10.10
C SER A 139 20.71 0.36 -11.14
N ARG A 140 19.63 1.04 -10.81
CA ARG A 140 18.52 1.32 -11.74
C ARG A 140 18.12 2.77 -11.62
N THR A 141 17.82 3.40 -12.73
CA THR A 141 17.31 4.76 -12.81
C THR A 141 15.88 4.76 -13.35
N PHE A 142 15.08 5.72 -12.93
CA PHE A 142 13.71 5.89 -13.35
C PHE A 142 13.33 7.38 -13.41
N PRO A 143 12.36 7.77 -14.27
CA PRO A 143 11.87 9.14 -14.33
C PRO A 143 10.98 9.47 -13.11
N VAL A 144 11.14 10.68 -12.59
CA VAL A 144 10.25 11.27 -11.58
C VAL A 144 9.36 12.29 -12.29
N ARG A 145 8.08 11.96 -12.45
CA ARG A 145 7.13 12.79 -13.21
C ARG A 145 6.21 13.57 -12.27
N GLY A 146 6.06 14.85 -12.55
CA GLY A 146 5.20 15.74 -11.77
C GLY A 146 5.71 15.96 -10.35
N LEU A 147 4.81 16.00 -9.39
CA LEU A 147 5.10 16.12 -7.96
C LEU A 147 4.51 14.91 -7.22
N PRO A 148 5.11 13.70 -7.30
CA PRO A 148 4.59 12.54 -6.61
C PRO A 148 4.76 12.68 -5.10
N ARG A 149 3.91 12.00 -4.33
CA ARG A 149 4.17 11.81 -2.90
C ARG A 149 5.35 10.85 -2.72
N LYS A 150 6.15 11.04 -1.69
CA LYS A 150 7.26 10.14 -1.37
C LYS A 150 6.81 8.68 -1.25
N SER A 151 5.65 8.44 -0.64
CA SER A 151 5.06 7.11 -0.51
C SER A 151 4.73 6.47 -1.86
N ASP A 152 4.24 7.25 -2.83
CA ASP A 152 3.90 6.73 -4.16
C ASP A 152 5.15 6.38 -4.96
N LEU A 153 6.17 7.25 -4.89
CA LEU A 153 7.46 7.00 -5.53
C LEU A 153 8.14 5.76 -4.95
N TYR A 154 8.12 5.63 -3.59
CA TYR A 154 8.70 4.48 -2.89
C TYR A 154 7.97 3.17 -3.23
N ASN A 155 6.64 3.14 -3.13
CA ASN A 155 5.84 1.94 -3.39
C ASN A 155 5.70 1.63 -4.90
N GLY A 156 6.08 2.55 -5.78
CA GLY A 156 6.09 2.39 -7.22
C GLY A 156 7.50 2.17 -7.77
N ALA A 157 8.08 3.20 -8.37
CA ALA A 157 9.33 3.10 -9.13
C ALA A 157 10.52 2.61 -8.30
N VAL A 158 10.63 3.04 -7.03
CA VAL A 158 11.70 2.57 -6.13
C VAL A 158 11.55 1.08 -5.85
N THR A 159 10.34 0.61 -5.57
CA THR A 159 10.07 -0.82 -5.31
C THR A 159 10.37 -1.67 -6.54
N GLU A 160 9.93 -1.26 -7.74
CA GLU A 160 10.22 -2.00 -8.98
C GLU A 160 11.74 -2.11 -9.21
N ALA A 161 12.46 -0.98 -9.15
CA ALA A 161 13.92 -0.96 -9.31
C ALA A 161 14.64 -1.79 -8.24
N ALA A 162 14.19 -1.72 -6.99
CA ALA A 162 14.78 -2.50 -5.88
C ALA A 162 14.57 -4.01 -6.08
N ILE A 163 13.41 -4.45 -6.53
CA ILE A 163 13.14 -5.87 -6.80
C ILE A 163 14.03 -6.41 -7.92
N GLU A 164 14.19 -5.67 -9.01
CA GLU A 164 15.12 -6.06 -10.08
C GLU A 164 16.55 -6.23 -9.56
N LEU A 165 17.00 -5.27 -8.72
CA LEU A 165 18.33 -5.31 -8.12
C LEU A 165 18.49 -6.44 -7.09
N ILE A 166 17.43 -6.81 -6.37
CA ILE A 166 17.43 -7.94 -5.45
C ILE A 166 17.67 -9.25 -6.22
N HIS A 167 16.95 -9.47 -7.30
CA HIS A 167 17.16 -10.65 -8.16
C HIS A 167 18.56 -10.66 -8.78
N GLU A 168 19.05 -9.52 -9.23
CA GLU A 168 20.40 -9.36 -9.75
C GLU A 168 21.46 -9.67 -8.67
N ALA A 169 21.27 -9.13 -7.44
CA ALA A 169 22.19 -9.38 -6.34
C ALA A 169 22.24 -10.85 -5.94
N VAL A 170 21.11 -11.54 -5.93
CA VAL A 170 21.04 -12.99 -5.68
C VAL A 170 21.77 -13.78 -6.76
N ALA A 171 21.60 -13.43 -8.04
CA ALA A 171 22.31 -14.07 -9.14
C ALA A 171 23.84 -13.85 -9.04
N LYS A 172 24.27 -12.64 -8.69
CA LYS A 172 25.67 -12.28 -8.48
C LYS A 172 26.28 -12.99 -7.28
N ALA A 173 25.55 -13.12 -6.18
CA ALA A 173 26.01 -13.86 -5.00
C ALA A 173 26.19 -15.36 -5.26
N ALA A 174 25.47 -15.92 -6.23
CA ALA A 174 25.63 -17.31 -6.65
C ALA A 174 26.82 -17.54 -7.59
N ASP A 175 27.40 -16.48 -8.15
CA ASP A 175 28.56 -16.51 -9.05
C ASP A 175 29.85 -16.26 -8.27
N PRO A 176 30.72 -17.28 -8.10
CA PRO A 176 31.99 -17.14 -7.39
C PRO A 176 32.99 -16.19 -8.09
N ALA A 177 32.79 -15.89 -9.37
CA ALA A 177 33.66 -14.98 -10.13
C ALA A 177 33.20 -13.51 -10.00
N PHE A 178 32.05 -13.23 -9.40
CA PHE A 178 31.54 -11.88 -9.27
C PHE A 178 32.38 -11.06 -8.29
N VAL A 179 32.77 -9.87 -8.75
CA VAL A 179 33.41 -8.83 -7.92
C VAL A 179 32.60 -7.56 -8.05
N ALA A 180 32.16 -7.03 -6.90
CA ALA A 180 31.42 -5.78 -6.85
C ALA A 180 32.29 -4.60 -7.30
N GLU A 181 31.69 -3.67 -8.01
CA GLU A 181 32.37 -2.53 -8.61
C GLU A 181 32.65 -1.43 -7.57
N PRO A 182 33.90 -0.98 -7.37
CA PRO A 182 34.20 0.10 -6.44
C PRO A 182 33.43 1.37 -6.77
N LEU A 183 32.95 2.07 -5.74
CA LEU A 183 32.37 3.39 -5.91
C LEU A 183 33.47 4.40 -6.27
N ASP A 184 33.41 4.91 -7.51
CA ASP A 184 34.38 5.88 -8.03
C ASP A 184 33.66 7.12 -8.53
N TYR A 185 33.82 8.25 -7.85
CA TYR A 185 33.22 9.53 -8.18
C TYR A 185 33.79 10.18 -9.46
N ALA A 186 34.87 9.65 -10.04
CA ALA A 186 35.37 10.11 -11.33
C ALA A 186 34.56 9.58 -12.51
N ARG A 187 33.73 8.59 -12.28
CA ARG A 187 32.89 7.97 -13.32
C ARG A 187 31.63 8.79 -13.60
N PRO A 188 31.25 8.99 -14.88
CA PRO A 188 30.08 9.79 -15.24
C PRO A 188 28.73 9.20 -14.75
N GLU A 189 28.67 7.88 -14.50
CA GLU A 189 27.47 7.22 -13.95
C GLU A 189 27.24 7.52 -12.47
N VAL A 190 28.27 7.94 -11.74
CA VAL A 190 28.20 8.31 -10.33
C VAL A 190 27.77 9.76 -10.21
N THR A 191 26.45 9.98 -10.25
CA THR A 191 25.83 11.31 -10.23
C THR A 191 25.40 11.76 -8.84
N GLY A 192 25.39 10.85 -7.87
CA GLY A 192 24.99 11.12 -6.50
C GLY A 192 26.08 11.82 -5.70
N ARG A 193 25.72 12.22 -4.48
CA ARG A 193 26.63 12.86 -3.50
C ARG A 193 26.17 12.57 -2.08
N LEU A 194 27.07 12.74 -1.11
CA LEU A 194 26.69 12.70 0.29
C LEU A 194 25.76 13.87 0.62
N ARG A 195 24.61 13.55 1.23
CA ARG A 195 23.60 14.51 1.66
C ARG A 195 23.31 14.33 3.16
N PRO A 196 23.17 15.42 3.91
CA PRO A 196 22.82 15.33 5.33
C PRO A 196 21.38 14.84 5.50
N ALA A 197 21.05 14.42 6.71
CA ALA A 197 19.65 14.21 7.08
C ALA A 197 18.85 15.50 6.90
N VAL A 198 17.67 15.40 6.28
CA VAL A 198 16.77 16.55 6.14
C VAL A 198 16.24 16.98 7.50
N ARG A 199 16.56 18.20 7.90
CA ARG A 199 16.11 18.82 9.16
C ARG A 199 14.70 19.40 8.99
N ARG A 200 14.09 19.77 10.12
CA ARG A 200 12.78 20.44 10.13
C ARG A 200 12.80 21.73 9.31
N ALA A 201 13.86 22.54 9.46
CA ALA A 201 14.01 23.79 8.71
C ALA A 201 14.11 23.59 7.19
N ASP A 202 14.78 22.53 6.73
CA ASP A 202 14.97 22.26 5.31
C ASP A 202 13.64 21.97 4.58
N ARG A 203 12.63 21.43 5.28
CA ARG A 203 11.30 21.10 4.72
C ARG A 203 10.21 22.12 5.08
N SER A 204 10.54 23.18 5.82
CA SER A 204 9.59 24.22 6.19
C SER A 204 9.09 25.01 4.98
N PHE A 205 7.92 25.60 5.10
CA PHE A 205 7.32 26.54 4.17
C PHE A 205 6.55 27.61 4.94
N ASP A 206 6.27 28.74 4.30
CA ASP A 206 5.30 29.72 4.75
C ASP A 206 4.00 29.57 3.96
N TRP A 207 2.83 29.80 4.57
CA TRP A 207 1.56 29.73 3.86
C TRP A 207 1.44 30.81 2.77
N SER A 208 2.22 31.87 2.82
CA SER A 208 2.34 32.86 1.76
C SER A 208 3.18 32.42 0.55
N ASP A 209 3.86 31.26 0.65
CA ASP A 209 4.54 30.66 -0.49
C ASP A 209 3.54 30.22 -1.57
N PRO A 210 4.00 30.08 -2.84
CA PRO A 210 3.18 29.51 -3.89
C PRO A 210 2.71 28.07 -3.57
N SER A 211 1.48 27.76 -3.91
CA SER A 211 0.86 26.43 -3.72
C SER A 211 1.76 25.27 -4.15
N ARG A 212 2.43 25.43 -5.31
CA ARG A 212 3.34 24.41 -5.83
C ARG A 212 4.53 24.15 -4.91
N HIS A 213 5.10 25.21 -4.31
CA HIS A 213 6.21 25.08 -3.37
C HIS A 213 5.76 24.35 -2.11
N ILE A 214 4.63 24.73 -1.54
CA ILE A 214 4.05 24.10 -0.35
C ILE A 214 3.76 22.62 -0.62
N LEU A 215 3.12 22.30 -1.75
CA LEU A 215 2.84 20.92 -2.16
C LEU A 215 4.10 20.09 -2.29
N GLN A 216 5.16 20.64 -2.88
CA GLN A 216 6.44 19.94 -3.04
C GLN A 216 7.05 19.56 -1.69
N ARG A 217 7.04 20.49 -0.70
CA ARG A 217 7.53 20.24 0.66
C ARG A 217 6.71 19.17 1.38
N ILE A 218 5.38 19.26 1.32
CA ILE A 218 4.50 18.30 1.96
C ILE A 218 4.64 16.92 1.33
N ARG A 219 4.66 16.83 0.00
CA ARG A 219 4.76 15.56 -0.73
C ARG A 219 6.11 14.87 -0.54
N ALA A 220 7.20 15.65 -0.44
CA ALA A 220 8.53 15.11 -0.10
C ALA A 220 8.61 14.52 1.31
N ALA A 221 7.82 15.03 2.25
CA ALA A 221 7.74 14.55 3.63
C ALA A 221 6.58 13.59 3.91
N ASP A 222 5.74 13.28 2.89
CA ASP A 222 4.53 12.48 3.06
C ASP A 222 4.84 11.06 3.56
N GLY A 223 3.88 10.49 4.29
CA GLY A 223 4.04 9.23 5.00
C GLY A 223 4.75 9.39 6.35
N SER A 224 5.93 9.98 6.36
CA SER A 224 6.73 10.34 7.55
C SER A 224 7.89 11.25 7.13
N PRO A 225 8.22 12.32 7.92
CA PRO A 225 7.62 12.73 9.18
C PRO A 225 6.42 13.68 9.03
N GLY A 226 6.10 14.17 7.82
CA GLY A 226 5.24 15.30 7.54
C GLY A 226 5.96 16.64 7.66
N VAL A 227 5.28 17.74 7.34
CA VAL A 227 5.81 19.10 7.48
C VAL A 227 5.13 19.81 8.64
N SER A 228 5.94 20.27 9.59
CA SER A 228 5.44 21.01 10.76
C SER A 228 5.12 22.45 10.39
N THR A 229 3.92 22.89 10.74
CA THR A 229 3.41 24.27 10.56
C THR A 229 2.35 24.57 11.61
N GLU A 230 1.64 25.68 11.46
CA GLU A 230 0.50 26.05 12.27
C GLU A 230 -0.75 26.21 11.42
N LEU A 231 -1.88 25.72 11.90
CA LEU A 231 -3.21 25.92 11.30
C LEU A 231 -4.21 26.28 12.40
N GLY A 232 -4.88 27.42 12.24
CA GLY A 232 -5.86 27.90 13.22
C GLY A 232 -5.31 28.08 14.63
N GLY A 233 -4.03 28.45 14.78
CA GLY A 233 -3.32 28.56 16.06
C GLY A 233 -2.85 27.22 16.66
N MET A 234 -3.07 26.10 15.96
CA MET A 234 -2.66 24.78 16.40
C MET A 234 -1.38 24.33 15.69
N PRO A 235 -0.30 23.95 16.43
CA PRO A 235 0.87 23.33 15.82
C PRO A 235 0.55 21.94 15.30
N VAL A 236 0.79 21.72 14.00
CA VAL A 236 0.44 20.46 13.30
C VAL A 236 1.57 19.99 12.38
N ALA A 237 1.61 18.70 12.09
CA ALA A 237 2.31 18.18 10.92
C ALA A 237 1.30 17.86 9.83
N VAL A 238 1.61 18.28 8.60
CA VAL A 238 0.74 18.20 7.42
C VAL A 238 1.15 17.02 6.54
N PHE A 239 0.13 16.29 6.02
CA PHE A 239 0.28 15.14 5.13
C PHE A 239 -0.81 15.15 4.06
N TYR A 240 -0.62 14.36 3.00
CA TYR A 240 -1.62 14.07 1.99
C TYR A 240 -2.21 15.33 1.37
N ALA A 241 -1.34 16.18 0.81
CA ALA A 241 -1.75 17.42 0.18
C ALA A 241 -2.02 17.27 -1.32
N HIS A 242 -3.07 17.97 -1.80
CA HIS A 242 -3.53 18.00 -3.17
C HIS A 242 -3.68 19.43 -3.66
N GLU A 243 -3.63 19.62 -4.98
CA GLU A 243 -3.87 20.93 -5.59
C GLU A 243 -5.31 21.39 -5.32
N GLY A 244 -5.45 22.64 -4.91
CA GLY A 244 -6.73 23.34 -4.90
C GLY A 244 -7.06 23.81 -6.31
N ARG A 245 -8.34 23.76 -6.71
CA ARG A 245 -8.78 24.43 -7.93
C ARG A 245 -9.05 25.89 -7.59
N ASP A 246 -8.45 26.79 -8.36
CA ASP A 246 -8.70 28.22 -8.23
C ASP A 246 -10.20 28.53 -8.40
N ARG A 247 -10.74 29.29 -7.46
CA ARG A 247 -12.08 29.89 -7.57
C ARG A 247 -12.06 31.25 -8.29
N GLY A 248 -10.89 31.68 -8.82
CA GLY A 248 -10.75 32.99 -9.44
C GLY A 248 -10.74 34.16 -8.46
N GLU A 249 -10.98 33.92 -7.19
CA GLU A 249 -10.91 34.93 -6.13
C GLU A 249 -9.64 34.71 -5.30
N ARG A 250 -8.93 35.79 -5.04
CA ARG A 250 -7.73 35.78 -4.19
C ARG A 250 -8.16 35.41 -2.76
N PRO A 251 -7.64 34.36 -2.15
CA PRO A 251 -8.02 34.01 -0.78
C PRO A 251 -7.58 35.12 0.18
N ASP A 252 -8.45 35.47 1.12
CA ASP A 252 -8.31 36.63 1.99
C ASP A 252 -7.03 36.64 2.85
N ARG A 253 -6.54 35.47 3.27
CA ARG A 253 -5.32 35.33 4.09
C ARG A 253 -4.64 33.97 3.88
N PRO A 254 -3.35 33.91 3.51
CA PRO A 254 -2.57 32.68 3.54
C PRO A 254 -2.61 31.99 4.91
N GLY A 255 -2.76 30.67 4.93
CA GLY A 255 -2.89 29.86 6.16
C GLY A 255 -4.31 29.78 6.71
N MET A 256 -5.29 30.50 6.15
CA MET A 256 -6.68 30.39 6.55
C MET A 256 -7.33 29.14 5.96
N VAL A 257 -8.09 28.41 6.78
CA VAL A 257 -8.92 27.30 6.31
C VAL A 257 -10.19 27.88 5.68
N VAL A 258 -10.36 27.69 4.37
CA VAL A 258 -11.42 28.30 3.57
C VAL A 258 -12.50 27.33 3.09
N GLY A 259 -12.30 26.04 3.32
CA GLY A 259 -13.26 25.00 2.97
C GLY A 259 -12.94 23.67 3.63
N ARG A 260 -13.93 22.80 3.75
CA ARG A 260 -13.76 21.42 4.22
C ARG A 260 -14.53 20.45 3.35
N ARG A 261 -14.03 19.21 3.24
CA ARG A 261 -14.73 18.13 2.54
C ARG A 261 -14.12 16.76 2.87
N HIS A 262 -14.96 15.80 3.20
CA HIS A 262 -14.58 14.39 3.37
C HIS A 262 -13.36 14.17 4.29
N GLY A 263 -13.29 14.93 5.37
CA GLY A 263 -12.17 14.85 6.31
C GLY A 263 -10.96 15.73 5.96
N ALA A 264 -10.88 16.27 4.74
CA ALA A 264 -9.85 17.22 4.33
C ALA A 264 -10.28 18.68 4.55
N VAL A 265 -9.30 19.58 4.63
CA VAL A 265 -9.48 21.03 4.68
C VAL A 265 -8.78 21.70 3.50
N GLN A 266 -9.38 22.76 2.97
CA GLN A 266 -8.79 23.64 1.98
C GLN A 266 -8.13 24.81 2.69
N VAL A 267 -6.84 25.04 2.40
CA VAL A 267 -6.04 26.09 3.04
C VAL A 267 -5.57 27.07 1.98
N ALA A 268 -5.75 28.37 2.24
CA ALA A 268 -5.29 29.46 1.38
C ALA A 268 -3.76 29.54 1.38
N THR A 269 -3.18 29.83 0.22
CA THR A 269 -1.73 29.99 -0.02
C THR A 269 -1.45 31.34 -0.66
N GLY A 270 -0.18 31.64 -0.97
CA GLY A 270 0.20 32.92 -1.57
C GLY A 270 -0.40 33.17 -2.96
N ASP A 271 -0.74 32.13 -3.71
CA ASP A 271 -1.23 32.23 -5.11
C ASP A 271 -2.52 31.45 -5.38
N GLY A 272 -3.13 30.85 -4.34
CA GLY A 272 -4.33 30.07 -4.50
C GLY A 272 -4.69 29.29 -3.25
N SER A 273 -4.83 27.98 -3.37
CA SER A 273 -5.13 27.09 -2.24
C SER A 273 -4.64 25.67 -2.47
N ILE A 274 -4.49 24.93 -1.38
CA ILE A 274 -4.25 23.49 -1.41
C ILE A 274 -5.27 22.76 -0.51
N TRP A 275 -5.50 21.49 -0.82
CA TRP A 275 -6.22 20.59 0.08
C TRP A 275 -5.23 19.81 0.95
N VAL A 276 -5.51 19.76 2.24
CA VAL A 276 -4.78 18.98 3.23
C VAL A 276 -5.68 17.87 3.73
N GLY A 277 -5.34 16.62 3.43
CA GLY A 277 -6.16 15.47 3.80
C GLY A 277 -5.94 15.00 5.22
N HIS A 278 -4.68 15.03 5.71
CA HIS A 278 -4.34 14.49 7.03
C HIS A 278 -3.43 15.44 7.82
N LEU A 279 -3.65 15.45 9.11
CA LEU A 279 -2.84 16.19 10.09
C LEU A 279 -2.40 15.28 11.24
N ARG A 280 -1.37 15.73 11.95
CA ARG A 280 -0.97 15.22 13.27
C ARG A 280 -0.84 16.41 14.21
N ASN A 281 -1.52 16.37 15.34
CA ASN A 281 -1.38 17.38 16.37
C ASN A 281 0.04 17.31 17.00
N LEU A 282 0.70 18.44 17.14
CA LEU A 282 2.05 18.58 17.72
C LEU A 282 2.06 19.44 18.99
N SER A 283 0.88 19.74 19.58
CA SER A 283 0.77 20.60 20.76
C SER A 283 1.47 19.99 21.99
N ASP A 284 1.48 18.66 22.10
CA ASP A 284 2.25 17.96 23.11
C ASP A 284 3.52 17.35 22.51
N PRO A 285 4.71 17.87 22.83
CA PRO A 285 5.96 17.33 22.30
C PRO A 285 6.31 15.94 22.86
N LEU A 286 5.76 15.55 24.03
CA LEU A 286 6.03 14.28 24.68
C LEU A 286 5.12 13.15 24.16
N VAL A 287 3.91 13.51 23.70
CA VAL A 287 2.93 12.57 23.19
C VAL A 287 2.53 13.00 21.77
N PRO A 288 3.28 12.59 20.75
CA PRO A 288 2.95 12.92 19.37
C PRO A 288 1.54 12.42 19.03
N GLY A 289 0.66 13.33 18.56
CA GLY A 289 -0.67 12.99 18.14
C GLY A 289 -0.70 11.94 17.02
N LEU A 290 -1.84 11.33 16.80
CA LEU A 290 -2.06 10.39 15.69
C LEU A 290 -2.22 11.15 14.36
N LYS A 291 -1.83 10.51 13.27
CA LYS A 291 -2.08 11.01 11.93
C LYS A 291 -3.52 10.65 11.53
N LEU A 292 -4.38 11.65 11.44
CA LEU A 292 -5.82 11.52 11.25
C LEU A 292 -6.31 12.44 10.13
N PRO A 293 -7.53 12.25 9.61
CA PRO A 293 -8.18 13.23 8.74
C PRO A 293 -8.10 14.64 9.33
N ALA A 294 -7.84 15.64 8.49
CA ALA A 294 -7.54 16.99 8.93
C ALA A 294 -8.65 17.61 9.80
N THR A 295 -9.93 17.39 9.41
CA THR A 295 -11.07 17.87 10.20
C THR A 295 -11.16 17.25 11.58
N SER A 296 -10.75 15.97 11.72
CA SER A 296 -10.73 15.29 13.03
C SER A 296 -9.67 15.86 13.97
N VAL A 297 -8.54 16.35 13.43
CA VAL A 297 -7.48 16.97 14.23
C VAL A 297 -7.83 18.39 14.62
N LEU A 298 -8.39 19.18 13.69
CA LEU A 298 -8.76 20.58 13.92
C LEU A 298 -10.04 20.72 14.78
N GLY A 299 -10.91 19.69 14.74
CA GLY A 299 -12.13 19.67 15.54
C GLY A 299 -12.96 20.94 15.40
N ARG A 300 -13.29 21.59 16.52
CA ARG A 300 -14.14 22.81 16.54
C ARG A 300 -13.58 24.00 15.75
N LEU A 301 -12.27 24.02 15.47
CA LEU A 301 -11.69 25.11 14.68
C LEU A 301 -12.21 25.17 13.24
N VAL A 302 -12.88 24.14 12.76
CA VAL A 302 -13.43 24.07 11.40
C VAL A 302 -14.94 23.83 11.35
N ASP A 303 -15.64 23.98 12.48
CA ASP A 303 -17.10 23.79 12.52
C ASP A 303 -17.83 24.82 11.64
N ASP A 304 -17.39 26.08 11.67
CA ASP A 304 -17.96 27.19 10.88
C ASP A 304 -17.38 27.28 9.46
N VAL A 305 -16.42 26.42 9.10
CA VAL A 305 -15.83 26.39 7.76
C VAL A 305 -16.82 25.76 6.77
N PRO A 306 -17.11 26.41 5.62
CA PRO A 306 -18.12 25.93 4.68
C PRO A 306 -17.71 24.59 4.05
N GLU A 307 -18.71 23.74 3.83
CA GLU A 307 -18.53 22.52 3.03
C GLU A 307 -18.29 22.91 1.57
N ALA A 308 -17.21 22.43 0.98
CA ALA A 308 -16.88 22.75 -0.40
C ALA A 308 -17.85 22.08 -1.39
N SER A 309 -18.14 22.76 -2.48
CA SER A 309 -19.02 22.30 -3.55
C SER A 309 -18.56 20.94 -4.13
N ARG A 310 -19.50 20.18 -4.68
CA ARG A 310 -19.20 18.91 -5.37
C ARG A 310 -18.15 19.13 -6.47
N GLY A 311 -17.19 18.21 -6.59
CA GLY A 311 -16.12 18.30 -7.57
C GLY A 311 -14.88 19.07 -7.12
N LEU A 312 -14.93 19.76 -5.97
CA LEU A 312 -13.76 20.35 -5.32
C LEU A 312 -13.28 19.42 -4.19
N GLY A 313 -11.97 19.32 -4.01
CA GLY A 313 -11.35 18.54 -2.95
C GLY A 313 -10.73 17.21 -3.41
N PRO A 314 -10.15 16.44 -2.47
CA PRO A 314 -9.58 15.14 -2.75
C PRO A 314 -10.62 14.18 -3.31
N ARG A 315 -10.20 13.41 -4.32
CA ARG A 315 -11.08 12.47 -5.03
C ARG A 315 -10.79 11.05 -4.53
N GLU A 316 -11.31 10.75 -3.34
CA GLU A 316 -11.16 9.41 -2.75
C GLU A 316 -12.07 8.37 -3.41
N ILE A 317 -13.24 8.79 -3.89
CA ILE A 317 -14.22 7.94 -4.56
C ILE A 317 -14.71 8.68 -5.80
N GLU A 318 -14.53 8.09 -6.98
CA GLU A 318 -14.99 8.64 -8.25
C GLU A 318 -15.69 7.55 -9.07
N TYR A 319 -16.85 7.89 -9.62
CA TYR A 319 -17.52 7.06 -10.60
C TYR A 319 -17.55 7.77 -11.95
N HIS A 320 -17.24 7.05 -13.00
CA HIS A 320 -17.49 7.49 -14.36
C HIS A 320 -17.96 6.33 -15.22
N ARG A 321 -18.79 6.64 -16.21
CA ARG A 321 -19.23 5.67 -17.21
C ARG A 321 -18.34 5.77 -18.44
N ASP A 322 -17.95 4.61 -18.97
CA ASP A 322 -17.19 4.47 -20.22
C ASP A 322 -17.87 3.41 -21.09
N GLY A 323 -18.85 3.84 -21.90
CA GLY A 323 -19.70 2.95 -22.68
C GLY A 323 -20.52 1.99 -21.81
N ALA A 324 -20.29 0.70 -21.99
CA ALA A 324 -20.95 -0.37 -21.24
C ALA A 324 -20.27 -0.70 -19.90
N ILE A 325 -19.22 0.00 -19.53
CA ILE A 325 -18.56 -0.19 -18.24
C ILE A 325 -18.75 1.00 -17.31
N GLY A 326 -19.00 0.73 -16.04
CA GLY A 326 -18.92 1.69 -14.96
C GLY A 326 -17.58 1.52 -14.24
N VAL A 327 -16.82 2.60 -14.09
CA VAL A 327 -15.54 2.57 -13.36
C VAL A 327 -15.71 3.30 -12.05
N LEU A 328 -15.60 2.57 -10.95
CA LEU A 328 -15.59 3.09 -9.60
C LEU A 328 -14.17 3.05 -9.06
N THR A 329 -13.55 4.22 -8.92
CA THR A 329 -12.22 4.36 -8.35
C THR A 329 -12.33 4.61 -6.85
N LEU A 330 -11.49 3.93 -6.07
CA LEU A 330 -11.32 4.13 -4.64
C LEU A 330 -9.82 4.35 -4.34
N ASP A 331 -9.49 5.52 -3.79
CA ASP A 331 -8.11 5.92 -3.47
C ASP A 331 -8.06 6.56 -2.09
N PHE A 332 -8.07 5.72 -1.07
CA PHE A 332 -7.95 6.15 0.31
C PHE A 332 -6.48 6.22 0.73
N TYR A 333 -6.16 7.21 1.55
CA TYR A 333 -4.81 7.39 2.04
C TYR A 333 -4.28 6.13 2.75
N ASN A 334 -3.18 5.57 2.24
CA ASN A 334 -2.61 4.29 2.65
C ASN A 334 -3.58 3.08 2.54
N GLY A 335 -4.66 3.19 1.79
CA GLY A 335 -5.63 2.11 1.57
C GLY A 335 -6.49 1.74 2.79
N ALA A 336 -6.42 2.52 3.89
CA ALA A 336 -7.24 2.29 5.07
C ALA A 336 -8.57 3.06 4.98
N MET A 337 -9.67 2.43 5.41
CA MET A 337 -11.01 2.99 5.32
C MET A 337 -11.63 3.15 6.72
N SER A 338 -11.96 4.40 7.08
CA SER A 338 -12.74 4.70 8.28
C SER A 338 -14.22 4.33 8.09
N THR A 339 -14.97 4.29 9.17
CA THR A 339 -16.43 4.08 9.16
C THR A 339 -17.13 5.02 8.17
N GLN A 340 -16.76 6.31 8.18
CA GLN A 340 -17.34 7.30 7.28
C GLN A 340 -16.96 7.06 5.80
N GLN A 341 -15.72 6.66 5.54
CA GLN A 341 -15.27 6.32 4.18
C GLN A 341 -15.95 5.07 3.66
N CYS A 342 -16.13 4.03 4.48
CA CYS A 342 -16.89 2.84 4.13
C CYS A 342 -18.35 3.17 3.76
N ARG A 343 -19.04 4.00 4.55
CA ARG A 343 -20.43 4.42 4.26
C ARG A 343 -20.55 5.22 2.95
N ARG A 344 -19.56 6.08 2.66
CA ARG A 344 -19.51 6.79 1.37
C ARG A 344 -19.26 5.85 0.20
N LEU A 345 -18.38 4.87 0.37
CA LEU A 345 -18.08 3.86 -0.65
C LEU A 345 -19.30 2.95 -0.90
N GLU A 346 -19.99 2.52 0.16
CA GLU A 346 -21.23 1.75 0.04
C GLU A 346 -22.30 2.53 -0.75
N THR A 347 -22.46 3.83 -0.46
CA THR A 347 -23.38 4.71 -1.21
C THR A 347 -22.97 4.83 -2.69
N ALA A 348 -21.68 4.97 -2.97
CA ALA A 348 -21.16 5.04 -4.33
C ALA A 348 -21.31 3.72 -5.09
N LEU A 349 -21.12 2.57 -4.42
CA LEU A 349 -21.37 1.25 -4.99
C LEU A 349 -22.85 1.08 -5.36
N ARG A 350 -23.76 1.44 -4.46
CA ARG A 350 -25.21 1.40 -4.73
C ARG A 350 -25.56 2.24 -5.95
N TYR A 351 -25.07 3.48 -6.01
CA TYR A 351 -25.24 4.32 -7.20
C TYR A 351 -24.68 3.66 -8.48
N ALA A 352 -23.47 3.08 -8.40
CA ALA A 352 -22.82 2.44 -9.54
C ALA A 352 -23.58 1.21 -10.04
N THR A 353 -24.18 0.43 -9.14
CA THR A 353 -24.97 -0.76 -9.50
C THR A 353 -26.34 -0.44 -10.10
N GLU A 354 -26.84 0.77 -9.91
CA GLU A 354 -28.09 1.28 -10.51
C GLU A 354 -27.88 1.85 -11.92
N GLN A 355 -26.63 2.02 -12.36
CA GLN A 355 -26.34 2.56 -13.69
C GLN A 355 -26.51 1.51 -14.78
N ASP A 356 -26.96 1.93 -15.96
CA ASP A 356 -27.08 1.08 -17.16
C ASP A 356 -25.69 0.77 -17.73
N THR A 357 -24.97 -0.12 -17.04
CA THR A 357 -23.66 -0.66 -17.44
C THR A 357 -23.63 -2.17 -17.23
N ARG A 358 -22.87 -2.87 -18.07
CA ARG A 358 -22.77 -4.33 -17.99
C ARG A 358 -21.71 -4.79 -17.00
N VAL A 359 -20.60 -4.06 -16.93
CA VAL A 359 -19.46 -4.39 -16.05
C VAL A 359 -19.21 -3.23 -15.11
N LEU A 360 -19.08 -3.53 -13.82
CA LEU A 360 -18.57 -2.60 -12.81
C LEU A 360 -17.10 -2.91 -12.52
N LEU A 361 -16.22 -1.99 -12.90
CA LEU A 361 -14.78 -2.06 -12.63
C LEU A 361 -14.45 -1.31 -11.34
N LEU A 362 -14.00 -2.05 -10.32
CA LEU A 362 -13.50 -1.49 -9.07
C LEU A 362 -11.99 -1.26 -9.19
N ARG A 363 -11.56 0.00 -9.16
CA ARG A 363 -10.15 0.39 -9.34
C ARG A 363 -9.59 1.00 -8.05
N GLY A 364 -8.60 0.34 -7.45
CA GLY A 364 -7.91 0.85 -6.26
C GLY A 364 -6.86 1.92 -6.56
N GLY A 365 -6.50 2.69 -5.53
CA GLY A 365 -5.36 3.62 -5.51
C GLY A 365 -3.98 2.92 -5.55
N PRO A 366 -2.87 3.61 -5.20
CA PRO A 366 -1.52 3.03 -5.10
C PRO A 366 -1.45 1.84 -4.14
N THR A 367 -2.29 1.81 -3.13
CA THR A 367 -2.65 0.64 -2.31
C THR A 367 -4.11 0.32 -2.61
N PHE A 368 -4.44 -0.93 -2.92
CA PHE A 368 -5.83 -1.29 -3.22
C PHE A 368 -6.72 -1.10 -2.00
N SER A 369 -6.41 -1.80 -0.92
CA SER A 369 -7.02 -1.59 0.41
C SER A 369 -6.25 -2.33 1.50
N ASN A 370 -6.21 -1.73 2.69
CA ASN A 370 -5.69 -2.35 3.92
C ASN A 370 -6.79 -2.58 4.98
N GLY A 371 -8.05 -2.55 4.58
CA GLY A 371 -9.19 -2.74 5.47
C GLY A 371 -9.46 -1.52 6.36
N ILE A 372 -9.80 -1.74 7.63
CA ILE A 372 -10.24 -0.73 8.59
C ILE A 372 -9.15 0.28 8.98
N HIS A 373 -9.56 1.49 9.37
CA HIS A 373 -8.65 2.60 9.69
C HIS A 373 -8.25 2.61 11.17
N LEU A 374 -7.22 1.84 11.52
CA LEU A 374 -6.76 1.67 12.92
C LEU A 374 -6.44 3.00 13.64
N GLY A 375 -5.96 4.01 12.92
CA GLY A 375 -5.65 5.33 13.50
C GLY A 375 -6.91 6.08 13.95
N VAL A 376 -7.99 6.04 13.16
CA VAL A 376 -9.28 6.65 13.54
C VAL A 376 -9.88 5.89 14.73
N ILE A 377 -9.79 4.57 14.69
CA ILE A 377 -10.25 3.71 15.80
C ILE A 377 -9.52 4.06 17.10
N GLU A 378 -8.18 4.17 17.09
CA GLU A 378 -7.42 4.50 18.30
C GLU A 378 -7.69 5.90 18.83
N ALA A 379 -8.03 6.86 17.95
CA ALA A 379 -8.34 8.23 18.33
C ALA A 379 -9.77 8.43 18.87
N ALA A 380 -10.63 7.45 18.71
CA ALA A 380 -12.02 7.56 19.16
C ALA A 380 -12.11 7.56 20.70
N ALA A 381 -13.15 8.23 21.23
CA ALA A 381 -13.44 8.23 22.67
C ALA A 381 -13.69 6.81 23.21
N ASP A 382 -14.34 5.97 22.40
CA ASP A 382 -14.48 4.53 22.64
C ASP A 382 -13.93 3.77 21.41
N PRO A 383 -12.67 3.34 21.46
CA PRO A 383 -12.05 2.62 20.36
C PRO A 383 -12.69 1.28 20.02
N ALA A 384 -13.32 0.60 20.99
CA ALA A 384 -13.98 -0.67 20.74
C ALA A 384 -15.28 -0.45 19.93
N SER A 385 -16.08 0.53 20.32
CA SER A 385 -17.30 0.90 19.58
C SER A 385 -16.99 1.42 18.18
N GLU A 386 -15.93 2.23 17.98
CA GLU A 386 -15.52 2.68 16.63
C GLU A 386 -14.99 1.53 15.79
N ALA A 387 -14.20 0.60 16.37
CA ALA A 387 -13.76 -0.60 15.66
C ALA A 387 -14.94 -1.43 15.18
N TRP A 388 -15.93 -1.65 16.05
CA TRP A 388 -17.15 -2.34 15.71
C TRP A 388 -17.94 -1.66 14.59
N ALA A 389 -18.12 -0.35 14.68
CA ALA A 389 -18.82 0.44 13.66
C ALA A 389 -18.08 0.38 12.30
N ASN A 390 -16.74 0.38 12.34
CA ASN A 390 -15.93 0.31 11.12
C ASN A 390 -16.02 -1.10 10.47
N ILE A 391 -16.00 -2.17 11.27
CA ILE A 391 -16.18 -3.55 10.79
C ILE A 391 -17.56 -3.72 10.15
N VAL A 392 -18.62 -3.27 10.82
CA VAL A 392 -19.98 -3.33 10.26
C VAL A 392 -20.08 -2.57 8.94
N ALA A 393 -19.47 -1.39 8.85
CA ALA A 393 -19.52 -0.56 7.65
C ALA A 393 -18.71 -1.16 6.47
N ILE A 394 -17.55 -1.79 6.73
CA ILE A 394 -16.79 -2.45 5.65
C ILE A 394 -17.45 -3.74 5.19
N ASP A 395 -18.14 -4.45 6.07
CA ASP A 395 -18.98 -5.60 5.70
C ASP A 395 -20.11 -5.18 4.74
N ASP A 396 -20.74 -4.02 4.98
CA ASP A 396 -21.76 -3.49 4.08
C ASP A 396 -21.20 -3.20 2.69
N VAL A 397 -19.98 -2.65 2.59
CA VAL A 397 -19.26 -2.47 1.31
C VAL A 397 -19.05 -3.81 0.60
N CYS A 398 -18.49 -4.80 1.30
CA CYS A 398 -18.23 -6.12 0.72
C CYS A 398 -19.53 -6.81 0.26
N ARG A 399 -20.60 -6.67 1.02
CA ARG A 399 -21.91 -7.19 0.66
C ARG A 399 -22.43 -6.60 -0.65
N GLN A 400 -22.29 -5.29 -0.87
CA GLN A 400 -22.71 -4.64 -2.12
C GLN A 400 -21.98 -5.22 -3.34
N ILE A 401 -20.68 -5.53 -3.19
CA ILE A 401 -19.89 -6.15 -4.26
C ILE A 401 -20.36 -7.58 -4.53
N ILE A 402 -20.46 -8.41 -3.47
CA ILE A 402 -20.85 -9.83 -3.58
C ILE A 402 -22.26 -10.01 -4.12
N ALA A 403 -23.18 -9.14 -3.68
CA ALA A 403 -24.60 -9.24 -4.01
C ALA A 403 -24.99 -8.55 -5.31
N CYS A 404 -24.09 -7.81 -5.99
CA CYS A 404 -24.39 -7.07 -7.22
C CYS A 404 -25.04 -8.00 -8.30
N PRO A 405 -26.37 -7.86 -8.61
CA PRO A 405 -27.06 -8.83 -9.45
C PRO A 405 -27.10 -8.43 -10.93
N GLU A 406 -26.89 -7.14 -11.25
CA GLU A 406 -27.17 -6.60 -12.58
C GLU A 406 -25.94 -6.44 -13.46
N GLN A 407 -24.73 -6.57 -12.86
CA GLN A 407 -23.47 -6.36 -13.53
C GLN A 407 -22.48 -7.48 -13.17
N LEU A 408 -21.53 -7.76 -14.05
CA LEU A 408 -20.32 -8.47 -13.65
C LEU A 408 -19.37 -7.49 -13.00
N VAL A 409 -18.80 -7.86 -11.86
CA VAL A 409 -17.88 -7.02 -11.10
C VAL A 409 -16.44 -7.47 -11.34
N VAL A 410 -15.56 -6.53 -11.69
CA VAL A 410 -14.13 -6.76 -11.89
C VAL A 410 -13.35 -5.98 -10.84
N SER A 411 -12.59 -6.65 -9.99
CA SER A 411 -11.61 -5.99 -9.11
C SER A 411 -10.27 -5.82 -9.82
N SER A 412 -9.81 -4.57 -9.91
CA SER A 412 -8.52 -4.17 -10.50
C SER A 412 -7.51 -3.87 -9.40
N VAL A 413 -6.73 -4.87 -9.03
CA VAL A 413 -5.77 -4.79 -7.92
C VAL A 413 -4.40 -4.35 -8.44
N GLY A 414 -4.24 -3.04 -8.64
CA GLY A 414 -2.99 -2.44 -9.15
C GLY A 414 -1.94 -2.13 -8.08
N GLY A 415 -2.27 -2.27 -6.80
CA GLY A 415 -1.41 -2.11 -5.62
C GLY A 415 -1.71 -3.15 -4.57
N ASN A 416 -0.87 -3.27 -3.54
CA ASN A 416 -1.02 -4.29 -2.50
C ASN A 416 -2.37 -4.23 -1.81
N ALA A 417 -2.87 -5.40 -1.37
CA ALA A 417 -4.06 -5.53 -0.54
C ALA A 417 -3.74 -6.29 0.74
N GLY A 418 -4.17 -5.75 1.88
CA GLY A 418 -3.96 -6.32 3.20
C GLY A 418 -5.26 -6.55 3.96
N ALA A 419 -5.27 -7.51 4.87
CA ALA A 419 -6.40 -7.83 5.74
C ALA A 419 -7.74 -7.90 4.96
N GLY A 420 -8.76 -7.18 5.39
CA GLY A 420 -10.06 -7.08 4.72
C GLY A 420 -10.03 -6.55 3.30
N GLY A 421 -8.97 -5.81 2.91
CA GLY A 421 -8.80 -5.36 1.53
C GLY A 421 -8.63 -6.50 0.53
N VAL A 422 -8.09 -7.65 0.95
CA VAL A 422 -8.05 -8.86 0.12
C VAL A 422 -9.47 -9.35 -0.12
N MET A 423 -10.29 -9.44 0.92
CA MET A 423 -11.67 -9.95 0.81
C MET A 423 -12.56 -9.03 0.00
N LEU A 424 -12.36 -7.72 0.12
CA LEU A 424 -13.02 -6.73 -0.74
C LEU A 424 -12.75 -7.01 -2.23
N ALA A 425 -11.51 -7.33 -2.60
CA ALA A 425 -11.19 -7.73 -3.96
C ALA A 425 -11.86 -9.05 -4.37
N LEU A 426 -11.85 -10.07 -3.48
CA LEU A 426 -12.39 -11.41 -3.75
C LEU A 426 -13.91 -11.45 -3.83
N GLY A 427 -14.62 -10.42 -3.37
CA GLY A 427 -16.06 -10.28 -3.53
C GLY A 427 -16.51 -10.11 -4.99
N ALA A 428 -15.61 -9.71 -5.89
CA ALA A 428 -15.87 -9.54 -7.31
C ALA A 428 -15.97 -10.87 -8.07
N ASP A 429 -16.61 -10.85 -9.25
CA ASP A 429 -16.69 -12.00 -10.15
C ASP A 429 -15.32 -12.31 -10.78
N HIS A 430 -14.56 -11.27 -11.12
CA HIS A 430 -13.21 -11.37 -11.67
C HIS A 430 -12.22 -10.56 -10.85
N VAL A 431 -11.07 -11.15 -10.55
CA VAL A 431 -9.96 -10.50 -9.83
C VAL A 431 -8.75 -10.43 -10.75
N VAL A 432 -8.47 -9.22 -11.26
CA VAL A 432 -7.31 -8.96 -12.13
C VAL A 432 -6.25 -8.23 -11.31
N ILE A 433 -5.06 -8.80 -11.23
CA ILE A 433 -3.97 -8.26 -10.41
C ILE A 433 -2.80 -7.80 -11.28
N ARG A 434 -2.14 -6.71 -10.87
CA ARG A 434 -0.88 -6.30 -11.48
C ARG A 434 0.24 -7.23 -11.00
N GLU A 435 1.16 -7.58 -11.89
CA GLU A 435 2.37 -8.31 -11.53
C GLU A 435 3.13 -7.60 -10.40
N GLY A 436 3.64 -8.36 -9.45
CA GLY A 436 4.40 -7.86 -8.30
C GLY A 436 3.55 -7.30 -7.15
N VAL A 437 2.20 -7.28 -7.23
CA VAL A 437 1.40 -6.97 -6.04
C VAL A 437 1.42 -8.11 -5.04
N VAL A 438 1.24 -7.77 -3.77
CA VAL A 438 1.18 -8.71 -2.65
C VAL A 438 -0.22 -8.69 -2.06
N LEU A 439 -0.81 -9.87 -1.87
CA LEU A 439 -2.07 -10.08 -1.15
C LEU A 439 -1.76 -10.69 0.21
N ASN A 440 -2.19 -10.07 1.30
CA ASN A 440 -1.90 -10.58 2.64
C ASN A 440 -3.12 -10.51 3.58
N PRO A 441 -3.90 -11.60 3.73
CA PRO A 441 -5.06 -11.65 4.64
C PRO A 441 -4.64 -11.85 6.11
N HIS A 442 -3.92 -10.90 6.70
CA HIS A 442 -3.22 -11.01 7.98
C HIS A 442 -4.04 -10.57 9.21
N TYR A 443 -5.28 -11.00 9.35
CA TYR A 443 -6.14 -10.64 10.48
C TYR A 443 -5.56 -11.02 11.85
N GLN A 444 -5.03 -12.24 11.98
CA GLN A 444 -4.58 -12.77 13.26
C GLN A 444 -3.36 -12.04 13.82
N THR A 445 -2.53 -11.41 12.98
CA THR A 445 -1.43 -10.56 13.46
C THR A 445 -1.93 -9.36 14.25
N MET A 446 -3.19 -8.95 14.04
CA MET A 446 -3.87 -7.89 14.78
C MET A 446 -4.75 -8.41 15.90
N GLY A 447 -4.76 -9.72 16.17
CA GLY A 447 -5.63 -10.32 17.17
C GLY A 447 -7.11 -10.31 16.76
N LEU A 448 -7.41 -10.35 15.46
CA LEU A 448 -8.77 -10.36 14.93
C LEU A 448 -9.04 -11.66 14.17
N TYR A 449 -10.26 -12.18 14.30
CA TYR A 449 -10.74 -13.32 13.52
C TYR A 449 -10.87 -12.99 12.03
N GLY A 450 -11.23 -11.74 11.72
CA GLY A 450 -11.55 -11.27 10.38
C GLY A 450 -13.04 -11.25 10.10
N SER A 451 -13.43 -10.39 9.18
CA SER A 451 -14.79 -10.19 8.68
C SER A 451 -14.76 -10.06 7.16
N GLU A 452 -15.56 -9.20 6.58
CA GLU A 452 -15.63 -8.95 5.14
C GLU A 452 -16.01 -10.19 4.33
N TYR A 453 -16.80 -11.07 4.95
CA TYR A 453 -17.26 -12.35 4.36
C TYR A 453 -16.11 -13.29 3.99
N TRP A 454 -14.96 -13.25 4.69
CA TRP A 454 -13.83 -14.11 4.34
C TRP A 454 -14.19 -15.60 4.40
N THR A 455 -15.08 -15.99 5.33
CA THR A 455 -15.54 -17.38 5.46
C THR A 455 -16.43 -17.84 4.31
N TYR A 456 -16.90 -16.91 3.48
CA TYR A 456 -17.63 -17.16 2.24
C TYR A 456 -16.74 -17.01 1.00
N VAL A 457 -16.08 -15.84 0.81
CA VAL A 457 -15.39 -15.53 -0.45
C VAL A 457 -14.10 -16.31 -0.62
N LEU A 458 -13.29 -16.45 0.44
CA LEU A 458 -11.98 -17.09 0.33
C LEU A 458 -12.07 -18.59 0.07
N PRO A 459 -12.88 -19.40 0.81
CA PRO A 459 -13.02 -20.83 0.53
C PRO A 459 -13.59 -21.15 -0.85
N ARG A 460 -14.39 -20.27 -1.42
CA ARG A 460 -14.94 -20.45 -2.77
C ARG A 460 -13.88 -20.33 -3.86
N ARG A 461 -12.83 -19.57 -3.59
CA ARG A 461 -11.72 -19.39 -4.52
C ARG A 461 -10.61 -20.43 -4.35
N VAL A 462 -10.22 -20.71 -3.11
CA VAL A 462 -9.04 -21.54 -2.84
C VAL A 462 -9.34 -22.88 -2.15
N GLY A 463 -10.60 -23.14 -1.83
CA GLY A 463 -11.01 -24.29 -1.01
C GLY A 463 -10.83 -24.05 0.49
N GLN A 464 -11.58 -24.82 1.31
CA GLN A 464 -11.66 -24.61 2.77
C GLN A 464 -10.34 -24.78 3.50
N VAL A 465 -9.54 -25.78 3.12
CA VAL A 465 -8.25 -26.08 3.77
C VAL A 465 -7.24 -24.95 3.53
N VAL A 466 -7.08 -24.55 2.27
CA VAL A 466 -6.15 -23.48 1.88
C VAL A 466 -6.58 -22.14 2.46
N ALA A 467 -7.88 -21.82 2.45
CA ALA A 467 -8.42 -20.60 3.05
C ALA A 467 -8.05 -20.48 4.54
N ARG A 468 -8.28 -21.55 5.30
CA ARG A 468 -7.93 -21.60 6.72
C ARG A 468 -6.43 -21.44 6.94
N ALA A 469 -5.61 -22.16 6.17
CA ALA A 469 -4.17 -22.06 6.25
C ALA A 469 -3.67 -20.63 5.97
N MET A 470 -4.21 -19.94 4.95
CA MET A 470 -3.83 -18.56 4.61
C MET A 470 -4.09 -17.58 5.75
N VAL A 471 -5.30 -17.57 6.33
CA VAL A 471 -5.63 -16.63 7.41
C VAL A 471 -4.90 -16.95 8.71
N THR A 472 -4.55 -18.21 8.96
CA THR A 472 -3.76 -18.64 10.13
C THR A 472 -2.29 -18.29 9.97
N ALA A 473 -1.71 -18.56 8.81
CA ALA A 473 -0.29 -18.28 8.55
C ALA A 473 0.02 -16.78 8.46
N CYS A 474 -0.95 -15.94 8.07
CA CYS A 474 -0.77 -14.50 7.86
C CYS A 474 0.42 -14.16 6.96
N GLN A 475 0.75 -15.03 6.02
CA GLN A 475 1.88 -14.85 5.12
C GLN A 475 1.44 -14.11 3.85
N PRO A 476 2.30 -13.24 3.31
CA PRO A 476 2.04 -12.60 2.03
C PRO A 476 2.01 -13.63 0.90
N VAL A 477 1.10 -13.40 -0.05
CA VAL A 477 0.90 -14.20 -1.25
C VAL A 477 1.29 -13.37 -2.47
N GLY A 478 2.19 -13.88 -3.29
CA GLY A 478 2.61 -13.24 -4.54
C GLY A 478 1.65 -13.55 -5.70
N THR A 479 1.91 -12.90 -6.83
CA THR A 479 1.03 -12.98 -7.99
C THR A 479 0.96 -14.37 -8.60
N SER A 480 2.08 -15.07 -8.71
CA SER A 480 2.11 -16.44 -9.25
C SER A 480 1.32 -17.41 -8.38
N GLN A 481 1.50 -17.33 -7.05
CA GLN A 481 0.72 -18.13 -6.11
C GLN A 481 -0.76 -17.77 -6.14
N ALA A 482 -1.09 -16.46 -6.20
CA ALA A 482 -2.47 -16.00 -6.27
C ALA A 482 -3.21 -16.57 -7.49
N LEU A 483 -2.56 -16.61 -8.66
CA LEU A 483 -3.11 -17.22 -9.86
C LEU A 483 -3.28 -18.75 -9.71
N ARG A 484 -2.23 -19.44 -9.23
CA ARG A 484 -2.28 -20.90 -9.05
C ARG A 484 -3.36 -21.36 -8.07
N THR A 485 -3.61 -20.58 -7.02
CA THR A 485 -4.60 -20.92 -5.98
C THR A 485 -6.02 -20.43 -6.28
N GLY A 486 -6.20 -19.60 -7.31
CA GLY A 486 -7.50 -19.03 -7.67
C GLY A 486 -7.85 -17.74 -6.91
N LEU A 487 -6.94 -17.15 -6.14
CA LEU A 487 -7.13 -15.82 -5.55
C LEU A 487 -7.25 -14.75 -6.64
N ALA A 488 -6.54 -14.90 -7.74
CA ALA A 488 -6.63 -14.06 -8.92
C ALA A 488 -7.03 -14.88 -10.15
N ASP A 489 -7.76 -14.26 -11.07
CA ASP A 489 -8.15 -14.86 -12.35
C ASP A 489 -7.16 -14.50 -13.46
N GLN A 490 -6.46 -13.37 -13.33
CA GLN A 490 -5.49 -12.91 -14.32
C GLN A 490 -4.38 -12.05 -13.68
N ILE A 491 -3.15 -12.23 -14.19
CA ILE A 491 -2.02 -11.34 -13.92
C ILE A 491 -1.79 -10.48 -15.17
N VAL A 492 -1.57 -9.18 -14.96
CA VAL A 492 -1.20 -8.24 -16.02
C VAL A 492 0.18 -7.66 -15.70
N PRO A 493 1.19 -7.87 -16.57
CA PRO A 493 2.53 -7.35 -16.36
C PRO A 493 2.62 -5.84 -16.62
N GLY A 494 3.70 -5.25 -16.12
CA GLY A 494 4.10 -3.89 -16.43
C GLY A 494 3.72 -2.84 -15.39
N ALA A 495 4.07 -1.59 -15.72
CA ALA A 495 3.82 -0.45 -14.87
C ALA A 495 2.32 -0.22 -14.65
N ARG A 496 1.99 0.49 -13.55
CA ARG A 496 0.60 0.73 -13.14
C ARG A 496 -0.27 1.30 -14.27
N ALA A 497 0.19 2.29 -15.03
CA ALA A 497 -0.58 2.88 -16.13
C ALA A 497 -0.90 1.87 -17.24
N THR A 498 0.05 0.98 -17.56
CA THR A 498 -0.13 -0.12 -18.52
C THR A 498 -1.16 -1.12 -18.01
N PHE A 499 -1.07 -1.48 -16.73
CA PHE A 499 -2.03 -2.34 -16.04
C PHE A 499 -3.44 -1.73 -16.08
N GLU A 500 -3.62 -0.47 -15.70
CA GLU A 500 -4.93 0.19 -15.67
C GLU A 500 -5.58 0.21 -17.06
N ALA A 501 -4.80 0.54 -18.11
CA ALA A 501 -5.29 0.48 -19.48
C ALA A 501 -5.67 -0.94 -19.93
N ALA A 502 -4.91 -1.95 -19.51
CA ALA A 502 -5.20 -3.35 -19.84
C ALA A 502 -6.48 -3.84 -19.15
N VAL A 503 -6.71 -3.47 -17.89
CA VAL A 503 -7.93 -3.89 -17.16
C VAL A 503 -9.17 -3.20 -17.72
N VAL A 504 -9.08 -1.93 -18.14
CA VAL A 504 -10.20 -1.26 -18.86
C VAL A 504 -10.53 -2.00 -20.16
N ARG A 505 -9.52 -2.40 -20.94
CA ARG A 505 -9.76 -3.24 -22.16
C ARG A 505 -10.40 -4.58 -21.81
N TYR A 506 -9.91 -5.24 -20.76
CA TYR A 506 -10.50 -6.50 -20.28
C TYR A 506 -11.98 -6.33 -19.91
N ALA A 507 -12.33 -5.29 -19.15
CA ALA A 507 -13.70 -5.01 -18.76
C ALA A 507 -14.60 -4.71 -19.97
N ARG A 508 -14.10 -3.98 -20.99
CA ARG A 508 -14.83 -3.76 -22.26
C ARG A 508 -15.04 -5.07 -23.01
N GLN A 509 -13.99 -5.87 -23.17
CA GLN A 509 -14.10 -7.18 -23.83
C GLN A 509 -15.10 -8.08 -23.13
N LEU A 510 -15.14 -8.07 -21.79
CA LEU A 510 -16.11 -8.81 -21.00
C LEU A 510 -17.55 -8.32 -21.26
N ALA A 511 -17.75 -7.00 -21.29
CA ALA A 511 -19.06 -6.39 -21.56
C ALA A 511 -19.56 -6.67 -22.99
N ASP A 512 -18.66 -6.76 -23.97
CA ASP A 512 -19.00 -6.96 -25.39
C ASP A 512 -19.13 -8.44 -25.79
N ARG A 513 -18.91 -9.38 -24.87
CA ARG A 513 -19.00 -10.81 -25.16
C ARG A 513 -20.41 -11.21 -25.59
N PRO A 514 -20.56 -12.02 -26.65
CA PRO A 514 -21.87 -12.54 -27.06
C PRO A 514 -22.55 -13.36 -25.96
N ASP A 515 -21.76 -14.06 -25.12
CA ASP A 515 -22.26 -14.89 -24.02
C ASP A 515 -22.42 -14.14 -22.69
N TYR A 516 -22.23 -12.79 -22.67
CA TYR A 516 -22.42 -11.97 -21.48
C TYR A 516 -23.77 -12.22 -20.75
N PRO A 517 -24.94 -12.30 -21.45
CA PRO A 517 -26.20 -12.58 -20.76
C PRO A 517 -26.20 -13.93 -20.03
N ASN A 518 -25.54 -14.94 -20.58
CA ASN A 518 -25.41 -16.25 -19.95
C ASN A 518 -24.52 -16.18 -18.71
N GLN A 519 -23.40 -15.48 -18.79
CA GLN A 519 -22.51 -15.29 -17.64
C GLN A 519 -23.22 -14.57 -16.49
N LEU A 520 -24.02 -13.55 -16.79
CA LEU A 520 -24.81 -12.84 -15.79
C LEU A 520 -25.90 -13.72 -15.19
N ALA A 521 -26.58 -14.52 -16.00
CA ALA A 521 -27.59 -15.50 -15.56
C ALA A 521 -26.94 -16.56 -14.65
N ASP A 522 -25.78 -17.08 -15.01
CA ASP A 522 -25.02 -18.04 -14.19
C ASP A 522 -24.59 -17.44 -12.85
N LYS A 523 -24.12 -16.17 -12.83
CA LYS A 523 -23.84 -15.45 -11.60
C LYS A 523 -25.05 -15.40 -10.69
N ARG A 524 -26.20 -14.96 -11.22
CA ARG A 524 -27.46 -14.87 -10.47
C ARG A 524 -27.90 -16.24 -9.93
N SER A 525 -27.79 -17.26 -10.75
CA SER A 525 -28.19 -18.64 -10.40
C SER A 525 -27.30 -19.20 -9.27
N ARG A 526 -25.98 -19.03 -9.40
CA ARG A 526 -25.02 -19.41 -8.33
C ARG A 526 -25.30 -18.67 -7.04
N ARG A 527 -25.49 -17.34 -7.11
CA ARG A 527 -25.77 -16.52 -5.92
C ARG A 527 -27.08 -16.93 -5.23
N ALA A 528 -28.13 -17.21 -6.02
CA ALA A 528 -29.41 -17.70 -5.50
C ALA A 528 -29.29 -19.10 -4.88
N ALA A 529 -28.48 -19.99 -5.46
CA ALA A 529 -28.22 -21.31 -4.90
C ALA A 529 -27.46 -21.22 -3.55
N ASP A 530 -26.44 -20.38 -3.49
CA ASP A 530 -25.70 -20.13 -2.26
C ASP A 530 -26.58 -19.55 -1.15
N GLU A 531 -27.46 -18.59 -1.51
CA GLU A 531 -28.38 -17.95 -0.57
C GLU A 531 -29.38 -18.95 0.02
N ARG A 532 -29.83 -19.93 -0.78
CA ARG A 532 -30.71 -21.03 -0.29
C ARG A 532 -29.96 -22.01 0.62
N LEU A 533 -28.68 -22.28 0.32
CA LEU A 533 -27.88 -23.22 1.11
C LEU A 533 -27.47 -22.60 2.46
N ARG A 534 -26.93 -21.40 2.42
CA ARG A 534 -26.57 -20.60 3.58
C ARG A 534 -26.60 -19.11 3.19
N PRO A 535 -27.52 -18.30 3.76
CA PRO A 535 -27.59 -16.87 3.48
C PRO A 535 -26.30 -16.14 3.80
N LEU A 536 -25.98 -15.07 3.04
CA LEU A 536 -24.85 -14.20 3.34
C LEU A 536 -24.93 -13.62 4.76
N GLN A 537 -26.14 -13.38 5.25
CA GLN A 537 -26.36 -12.88 6.59
C GLN A 537 -25.83 -13.83 7.69
N ASP A 538 -25.91 -15.16 7.46
CA ASP A 538 -25.41 -16.14 8.42
C ASP A 538 -23.88 -16.20 8.47
N TYR A 539 -23.20 -15.97 7.33
CA TYR A 539 -21.74 -15.80 7.31
C TYR A 539 -21.34 -14.55 8.06
N ARG A 540 -21.98 -13.41 7.75
CA ARG A 540 -21.78 -12.14 8.45
C ARG A 540 -21.95 -12.27 9.95
N GLN A 541 -23.07 -12.84 10.40
CA GLN A 541 -23.36 -12.98 11.81
C GLN A 541 -22.29 -13.82 12.52
N ALA A 542 -21.91 -14.95 11.92
CA ALA A 542 -20.89 -15.83 12.49
C ALA A 542 -19.51 -15.15 12.60
N GLU A 543 -19.12 -14.34 11.61
CA GLU A 543 -17.88 -13.54 11.66
C GLU A 543 -17.97 -12.44 12.70
N LEU A 544 -19.07 -11.69 12.72
CA LEU A 544 -19.30 -10.60 13.69
C LEU A 544 -19.34 -11.10 15.14
N ASP A 545 -19.89 -12.28 15.39
CA ASP A 545 -19.91 -12.87 16.75
C ASP A 545 -18.48 -13.12 17.25
N ARG A 546 -17.58 -13.60 16.37
CA ARG A 546 -16.15 -13.76 16.69
C ARG A 546 -15.46 -12.42 16.88
N MET A 547 -15.68 -11.48 15.94
CA MET A 547 -15.11 -10.14 16.01
C MET A 547 -15.56 -9.38 17.26
N ARG A 548 -16.78 -9.59 17.75
CA ARG A 548 -17.27 -9.03 19.02
C ARG A 548 -16.42 -9.49 20.20
N THR A 549 -16.07 -10.77 20.24
CA THR A 549 -15.21 -11.33 21.28
C THR A 549 -13.80 -10.75 21.21
N ASP A 550 -13.26 -10.58 19.99
CA ASP A 550 -11.91 -10.01 19.80
C ASP A 550 -11.86 -8.53 20.16
N ILE A 551 -12.87 -7.75 19.78
CA ILE A 551 -12.90 -6.29 19.96
C ILE A 551 -13.25 -5.92 21.41
N PHE A 552 -14.39 -6.39 21.92
CA PHE A 552 -14.89 -6.02 23.26
C PHE A 552 -14.31 -6.88 24.37
N GLY A 553 -14.12 -8.18 24.12
CA GLY A 553 -13.47 -9.10 25.05
C GLY A 553 -11.96 -9.03 25.04
N ASN A 554 -11.36 -8.42 24.00
CA ASN A 554 -9.91 -8.33 23.79
C ASN A 554 -9.18 -9.68 23.93
N ALA A 555 -9.84 -10.76 23.54
CA ALA A 555 -9.41 -12.13 23.77
C ALA A 555 -8.04 -12.44 23.13
N ASN A 556 -7.74 -11.81 21.99
CA ASN A 556 -6.52 -12.00 21.23
C ASN A 556 -5.62 -10.74 21.22
N ASN A 557 -5.73 -9.88 22.24
CA ASN A 557 -4.91 -8.67 22.42
C ASN A 557 -5.01 -7.63 21.28
N PHE A 558 -6.16 -7.49 20.64
CA PHE A 558 -6.39 -6.51 19.59
C PHE A 558 -5.98 -5.09 20.00
N THR A 559 -6.29 -4.67 21.22
CA THR A 559 -5.93 -3.34 21.72
C THR A 559 -4.42 -3.12 21.76
N ALA A 560 -3.66 -4.10 22.24
CA ALA A 560 -2.20 -4.00 22.30
C ALA A 560 -1.58 -4.05 20.89
N ALA A 561 -2.05 -4.94 20.02
CA ALA A 561 -1.61 -5.07 18.63
C ALA A 561 -1.86 -3.76 17.85
N ARG A 562 -3.06 -3.19 17.95
CA ARG A 562 -3.43 -1.91 17.31
C ARG A 562 -2.53 -0.77 17.78
N ARG A 563 -2.32 -0.61 19.10
CA ARG A 563 -1.44 0.42 19.66
C ARG A 563 0.01 0.26 19.21
N ALA A 564 0.53 -0.97 19.20
CA ALA A 564 1.88 -1.25 18.73
C ALA A 564 2.04 -0.90 17.25
N PHE A 565 1.09 -1.30 16.40
CA PHE A 565 1.09 -0.97 14.98
C PHE A 565 1.10 0.55 14.71
N ILE A 566 0.20 1.28 15.36
CA ILE A 566 0.07 2.74 15.17
C ILE A 566 1.32 3.47 15.63
N ASN A 567 1.90 3.05 16.77
CA ASN A 567 3.10 3.65 17.34
C ASN A 567 4.40 3.09 16.73
N LYS A 568 4.30 2.21 15.72
CA LYS A 568 5.44 1.55 15.05
C LYS A 568 6.39 0.87 16.05
N ARG A 569 5.80 0.22 17.07
CA ARG A 569 6.53 -0.54 18.10
C ARG A 569 6.51 -2.02 17.76
N PRO A 570 7.53 -2.79 18.19
CA PRO A 570 7.49 -4.25 18.07
C PRO A 570 6.27 -4.81 18.81
N HIS A 571 5.54 -5.69 18.14
CA HIS A 571 4.51 -6.50 18.76
C HIS A 571 4.79 -7.96 18.43
N ARG A 572 4.97 -8.80 19.46
CA ARG A 572 4.94 -10.25 19.26
C ARG A 572 3.48 -10.66 19.33
N PRO A 573 2.91 -11.25 18.27
CA PRO A 573 1.60 -11.89 18.38
C PRO A 573 1.64 -12.88 19.54
N ALA A 574 0.56 -12.97 20.31
CA ALA A 574 0.42 -14.05 21.28
C ALA A 574 0.63 -15.37 20.51
N ALA A 575 1.46 -16.26 21.04
CA ALA A 575 1.63 -17.57 20.45
C ALA A 575 0.24 -18.20 20.36
N VAL A 576 -0.25 -18.41 19.14
CA VAL A 576 -1.49 -19.16 18.94
C VAL A 576 -1.17 -20.57 19.42
N SER A 577 -1.72 -20.94 20.56
CA SER A 577 -1.71 -22.34 20.99
C SER A 577 -2.35 -23.16 19.89
N ALA A 578 -1.61 -24.15 19.39
CA ALA A 578 -1.95 -25.03 18.30
C ALA A 578 -3.30 -25.73 18.48
#